data_9e1c6b3a55928363e47ae0b443b88c28
#
_entry.id   9e1c6b3a55928363e47ae0b443b88c28
#
_cell.length_a   1.000
_cell.length_b   1.000
_cell.length_c   1.000
_cell.angle_alpha   90.00
_cell.angle_beta   90.00
_cell.angle_gamma   90.00
#
_symmetry.space_group_name_H-M   'P 1'
#
loop_
_entity.id
_entity.type
_entity.pdbx_description
1 polymer ?
#
loop_
_entity_poly.entity_id
_entity_poly.type
_entity_poly.pdbx_seq_one_letter_code
_entity_poly.pdbx_strand_id
1 'polypeptide(L)'
;MNERRSGARRGRRQTRSITLISWRDIPAQLTARDGSEQHKLLLHARFQHAIDRAAAVAGLTSTDDYVQEWTSTPQPIDSGDLPAQLDRLAASIEADHPRDRLEALVASGGLNPPRTNLP
;
A
#
# COMPACT_ATOMS: atom_id res chain seq x y z
N MET A 1 -23.53 13.63 29.91
CA MET A 1 -23.64 13.18 29.11
C MET A 1 -23.20 13.51 27.93
N ASN A 2 -22.72 14.16 27.56
CA ASN A 2 -22.37 14.53 26.41
C ASN A 2 -21.12 14.08 25.98
N GLU A 3 -20.27 13.65 26.69
CA GLU A 3 -19.06 13.27 26.32
C GLU A 3 -19.10 12.26 25.31
N ARG A 4 -19.97 11.38 25.34
CA ARG A 4 -20.02 10.41 24.43
C ARG A 4 -20.18 10.92 23.15
N ARG A 5 -20.90 11.86 22.94
CA ARG A 5 -21.09 12.38 21.69
C ARG A 5 -19.85 12.93 21.19
N SER A 6 -19.05 13.44 22.03
CA SER A 6 -17.83 13.97 21.59
C SER A 6 -17.00 12.89 20.99
N GLY A 7 -17.03 11.75 21.57
CA GLY A 7 -16.27 10.66 21.02
C GLY A 7 -16.71 10.30 19.65
N ALA A 8 -17.98 10.34 19.40
CA ALA A 8 -18.47 10.01 18.10
C ALA A 8 -17.96 11.01 17.09
N ARG A 9 -17.93 12.27 17.44
CA ARG A 9 -17.46 13.22 16.49
C ARG A 9 -16.01 13.03 16.19
N ARG A 10 -15.24 12.71 17.17
CA ARG A 10 -13.85 12.49 16.92
C ARG A 10 -13.71 11.30 16.00
N GLY A 11 -14.50 10.30 16.17
CA GLY A 11 -14.47 9.17 15.30
C GLY A 11 -14.70 9.55 13.87
N ARG A 12 -15.61 10.49 13.63
CA ARG A 12 -15.84 10.87 12.28
C ARG A 12 -14.64 11.54 11.69
N ARG A 13 -13.99 12.40 12.40
CA ARG A 13 -12.83 13.04 11.87
C ARG A 13 -11.75 12.04 11.58
N GLN A 14 -11.64 11.03 12.40
CA GLN A 14 -10.61 10.06 12.23
C GLN A 14 -10.91 9.03 11.20
N THR A 15 -12.08 9.08 10.57
CA THR A 15 -12.41 8.07 9.60
C THR A 15 -11.90 8.39 8.21
N ARG A 16 -11.25 9.53 8.01
CA ARG A 16 -10.65 9.77 6.70
C ARG A 16 -9.22 9.23 6.72
N SER A 17 -8.92 8.35 5.81
CA SER A 17 -7.58 7.76 5.75
C SER A 17 -7.30 7.17 4.38
N ILE A 18 -6.03 7.08 4.05
CA ILE A 18 -5.56 6.31 2.89
C ILE A 18 -4.51 5.37 3.41
N THR A 19 -4.60 4.11 3.00
CA THR A 19 -3.67 3.07 3.42
C THR A 19 -3.08 2.40 2.19
N LEU A 20 -1.78 2.20 2.19
CA LEU A 20 -1.10 1.47 1.13
C LEU A 20 -0.94 0.03 1.59
N ILE A 21 -1.41 -0.90 0.76
CA ILE A 21 -1.26 -2.33 1.02
C ILE A 21 -0.15 -2.82 0.14
N SER A 22 0.85 -3.44 0.73
CA SER A 22 2.03 -3.92 0.02
C SER A 22 2.36 -5.35 0.42
N TRP A 23 3.00 -6.08 -0.49
CA TRP A 23 3.55 -7.38 -0.17
C TRP A 23 5.05 -7.16 -0.07
N ARG A 24 5.58 -7.24 1.13
CA ARG A 24 6.93 -6.80 1.43
C ARG A 24 7.07 -5.35 0.94
N ASP A 25 8.01 -5.04 0.08
CA ASP A 25 8.21 -3.67 -0.39
C ASP A 25 7.57 -3.41 -1.75
N ILE A 26 6.75 -4.32 -2.26
CA ILE A 26 6.07 -4.12 -3.53
C ILE A 26 4.64 -3.63 -3.28
N PRO A 27 4.31 -2.41 -3.70
CA PRO A 27 2.95 -1.91 -3.52
C PRO A 27 1.94 -2.71 -4.33
N ALA A 28 0.73 -2.83 -3.83
CA ALA A 28 -0.32 -3.57 -4.52
C ALA A 28 -1.58 -2.76 -4.74
N GLN A 29 -2.04 -2.08 -3.71
CA GLN A 29 -3.28 -1.34 -3.82
C GLN A 29 -3.37 -0.27 -2.76
N LEU A 30 -4.28 0.68 -2.98
CA LEU A 30 -4.58 1.71 -2.00
C LEU A 30 -6.03 1.52 -1.57
N THR A 31 -6.28 1.84 -0.32
CA THR A 31 -7.63 1.85 0.23
C THR A 31 -7.87 3.20 0.87
N ALA A 32 -8.98 3.84 0.56
CA ALA A 32 -9.35 5.09 1.19
C ALA A 32 -10.64 4.88 1.96
N ARG A 33 -10.72 5.48 3.14
CA ARG A 33 -11.91 5.39 3.94
C ARG A 33 -12.36 6.79 4.30
N ASP A 34 -13.64 7.05 4.13
CA ASP A 34 -14.20 8.35 4.46
C ASP A 34 -15.56 8.09 5.12
N GLY A 35 -15.60 8.07 6.43
CA GLY A 35 -16.81 7.71 7.15
C GLY A 35 -17.13 6.25 6.90
N SER A 36 -18.32 5.97 6.44
CA SER A 36 -18.70 4.59 6.15
C SER A 36 -18.35 4.20 4.72
N GLU A 37 -17.86 5.14 3.92
CA GLU A 37 -17.50 4.82 2.54
C GLU A 37 -16.08 4.31 2.46
N GLN A 38 -15.86 3.39 1.55
CA GLN A 38 -14.54 2.84 1.34
C GLN A 38 -14.30 2.73 -0.16
N HIS A 39 -13.11 3.16 -0.57
CA HIS A 39 -12.71 3.09 -1.97
C HIS A 39 -11.44 2.25 -2.05
N LYS A 40 -11.35 1.42 -3.06
CA LYS A 40 -10.19 0.60 -3.26
C LYS A 40 -9.67 0.86 -4.67
N LEU A 41 -8.38 1.05 -4.80
CA LEU A 41 -7.76 1.29 -6.09
C LEU A 41 -6.59 0.35 -6.26
N LEU A 42 -6.70 -0.58 -7.20
CA LEU A 42 -5.62 -1.50 -7.48
C LEU A 42 -4.59 -0.80 -8.35
N LEU A 43 -3.33 -1.03 -8.08
CA LEU A 43 -2.28 -0.53 -8.94
C LEU A 43 -2.23 -1.37 -10.23
N HIS A 44 -1.45 -0.91 -11.19
CA HIS A 44 -1.33 -1.61 -12.47
C HIS A 44 -1.02 -3.08 -12.25
N ALA A 45 -1.51 -3.94 -13.14
CA ALA A 45 -1.34 -5.39 -12.99
C ALA A 45 0.11 -5.83 -12.86
N ARG A 46 1.05 -5.05 -13.36
CA ARG A 46 2.46 -5.42 -13.25
C ARG A 46 2.92 -5.55 -11.80
N PHE A 47 2.23 -4.84 -10.88
CA PHE A 47 2.59 -4.92 -9.47
C PHE A 47 2.22 -6.29 -8.90
N GLN A 48 1.02 -6.78 -9.21
CA GLN A 48 0.62 -8.10 -8.72
C GLN A 48 1.49 -9.20 -9.34
N HIS A 49 1.83 -9.05 -10.62
CA HIS A 49 2.70 -10.03 -11.24
C HIS A 49 4.07 -10.03 -10.58
N ALA A 50 4.58 -8.85 -10.21
CA ALA A 50 5.85 -8.76 -9.52
C ALA A 50 5.78 -9.42 -8.14
N ILE A 51 4.67 -9.23 -7.42
CA ILE A 51 4.49 -9.86 -6.12
C ILE A 51 4.53 -11.38 -6.24
N ASP A 52 3.80 -11.93 -7.22
CA ASP A 52 3.76 -13.37 -7.39
C ASP A 52 5.15 -13.93 -7.70
N ARG A 53 5.90 -13.24 -8.53
CA ARG A 53 7.24 -13.69 -8.89
C ARG A 53 8.21 -13.54 -7.71
N ALA A 54 8.08 -12.45 -6.95
CA ALA A 54 8.93 -12.21 -5.80
C ALA A 54 8.70 -13.27 -4.72
N ALA A 55 7.46 -13.68 -4.53
CA ALA A 55 7.14 -14.72 -3.56
C ALA A 55 7.85 -16.03 -3.94
N ALA A 56 7.87 -16.33 -5.24
CA ALA A 56 8.55 -17.53 -5.71
C ALA A 56 10.06 -17.43 -5.49
N VAL A 57 10.65 -16.25 -5.77
CA VAL A 57 12.07 -16.05 -5.54
C VAL A 57 12.41 -16.21 -4.06
N ALA A 58 11.56 -15.71 -3.18
CA ALA A 58 11.79 -15.76 -1.75
C ALA A 58 11.48 -17.14 -1.16
N GLY A 59 10.88 -18.03 -1.93
CA GLY A 59 10.51 -19.34 -1.41
C GLY A 59 9.29 -19.31 -0.51
N LEU A 60 8.49 -18.24 -0.56
CA LEU A 60 7.33 -18.09 0.30
C LEU A 60 6.08 -18.49 -0.47
N THR A 61 6.01 -19.78 -0.82
CA THR A 61 4.94 -20.25 -1.68
C THR A 61 3.82 -20.94 -0.94
N SER A 62 3.96 -21.19 0.35
CA SER A 62 2.83 -21.71 1.10
C SER A 62 1.90 -20.54 1.39
N THR A 63 0.62 -20.83 1.54
CA THR A 63 -0.36 -19.79 1.81
C THR A 63 -0.01 -18.99 3.06
N ASP A 64 0.37 -19.67 4.13
CA ASP A 64 0.67 -18.97 5.36
C ASP A 64 1.88 -18.05 5.22
N ASP A 65 2.93 -18.52 4.59
CA ASP A 65 4.14 -17.72 4.43
C ASP A 65 3.87 -16.51 3.57
N TYR A 66 3.13 -16.70 2.49
CA TYR A 66 2.80 -15.62 1.58
C TYR A 66 1.96 -14.55 2.29
N VAL A 67 0.95 -14.98 3.02
CA VAL A 67 0.01 -14.06 3.65
C VAL A 67 0.67 -13.22 4.73
N GLN A 68 1.63 -13.78 5.42
CA GLN A 68 2.28 -13.04 6.50
C GLN A 68 3.07 -11.84 6.03
N GLU A 69 3.40 -11.76 4.76
CA GLU A 69 4.23 -10.67 4.24
C GLU A 69 3.41 -9.47 3.77
N TRP A 70 2.08 -9.53 3.85
CA TRP A 70 1.26 -8.38 3.52
C TRP A 70 1.32 -7.35 4.63
N THR A 71 1.48 -6.10 4.27
CA THR A 71 1.56 -5.02 5.25
C THR A 71 0.63 -3.89 4.85
N SER A 72 0.27 -3.07 5.82
CA SER A 72 -0.57 -1.90 5.62
C SER A 72 0.16 -0.70 6.19
N THR A 73 0.28 0.35 5.40
CA THR A 73 0.99 1.55 5.82
C THR A 73 0.11 2.77 5.61
N PRO A 74 -0.16 3.54 6.67
CA PRO A 74 -0.97 4.75 6.49
C PRO A 74 -0.23 5.76 5.64
N GLN A 75 -0.99 6.51 4.86
CA GLN A 75 -0.44 7.53 3.99
C GLN A 75 -0.93 8.90 4.44
N PRO A 76 -0.15 9.94 4.26
CA PRO A 76 -0.61 11.28 4.62
C PRO A 76 -1.75 11.71 3.70
N ILE A 77 -2.68 12.45 4.24
CA ILE A 77 -3.79 12.98 3.48
C ILE A 77 -3.99 14.43 3.86
N ASP A 78 -4.69 15.17 3.01
CA ASP A 78 -5.05 16.55 3.35
C ASP A 78 -6.57 16.68 3.33
N SER A 79 -7.07 17.89 3.42
CA SER A 79 -8.52 18.10 3.53
C SER A 79 -9.22 18.07 2.20
N GLY A 80 -8.52 17.86 1.11
CA GLY A 80 -9.13 17.88 -0.20
C GLY A 80 -9.92 16.63 -0.51
N ASP A 81 -10.37 16.53 -1.76
CA ASP A 81 -11.17 15.41 -2.23
C ASP A 81 -10.39 14.11 -2.11
N LEU A 82 -10.91 13.17 -1.34
CA LEU A 82 -10.19 11.94 -1.07
C LEU A 82 -10.00 11.07 -2.32
N PRO A 83 -11.01 10.85 -3.16
CA PRO A 83 -10.76 10.08 -4.39
C PRO A 83 -9.69 10.70 -5.29
N ALA A 84 -9.62 12.03 -5.36
CA ALA A 84 -8.59 12.66 -6.17
C ALA A 84 -7.21 12.46 -5.56
N GLN A 85 -7.11 12.50 -4.24
CA GLN A 85 -5.84 12.21 -3.58
C GLN A 85 -5.41 10.78 -3.83
N LEU A 86 -6.37 9.86 -3.79
CA LEU A 86 -6.09 8.46 -4.03
C LEU A 86 -5.54 8.26 -5.44
N ASP A 87 -6.16 8.89 -6.44
CA ASP A 87 -5.69 8.77 -7.81
C ASP A 87 -4.30 9.34 -8.00
N ARG A 88 -4.02 10.48 -7.38
CA ARG A 88 -2.70 11.09 -7.49
C ARG A 88 -1.63 10.23 -6.83
N LEU A 89 -1.96 9.66 -5.69
CA LEU A 89 -1.01 8.81 -4.99
C LEU A 89 -0.72 7.54 -5.79
N ALA A 90 -1.76 6.95 -6.38
CA ALA A 90 -1.57 5.77 -7.21
C ALA A 90 -0.66 6.08 -8.40
N ALA A 91 -0.90 7.22 -9.05
CA ALA A 91 -0.08 7.61 -10.19
C ALA A 91 1.38 7.82 -9.77
N SER A 92 1.59 8.42 -8.62
CA SER A 92 2.93 8.65 -8.10
C SER A 92 3.64 7.34 -7.80
N ILE A 93 2.94 6.40 -7.17
CA ILE A 93 3.53 5.10 -6.84
C ILE A 93 3.87 4.34 -8.12
N GLU A 94 2.98 4.39 -9.10
CA GLU A 94 3.24 3.69 -10.36
C GLU A 94 4.43 4.31 -11.09
N ALA A 95 4.54 5.63 -11.06
CA ALA A 95 5.66 6.30 -11.70
C ALA A 95 6.98 5.98 -11.00
N ASP A 96 6.94 5.77 -9.69
CA ASP A 96 8.14 5.45 -8.93
C ASP A 96 8.57 4.00 -9.09
N HIS A 97 7.74 3.18 -9.70
CA HIS A 97 8.02 1.75 -9.86
C HIS A 97 7.93 1.33 -11.31
N PRO A 98 8.85 1.81 -12.16
CA PRO A 98 8.87 1.34 -13.54
C PRO A 98 9.28 -0.12 -13.58
N ARG A 99 9.17 -0.72 -14.74
CA ARG A 99 9.40 -2.14 -14.88
C ARG A 99 10.75 -2.58 -14.31
N ASP A 100 11.82 -1.86 -14.60
CA ASP A 100 13.14 -2.26 -14.15
C ASP A 100 13.25 -2.23 -12.63
N ARG A 101 12.59 -1.29 -11.97
CA ARG A 101 12.61 -1.27 -10.53
C ARG A 101 11.83 -2.44 -9.95
N LEU A 102 10.69 -2.78 -10.57
CA LEU A 102 9.95 -3.94 -10.13
C LEU A 102 10.74 -5.22 -10.34
N GLU A 103 11.48 -5.32 -11.44
CA GLU A 103 12.33 -6.49 -11.67
C GLU A 103 13.41 -6.61 -10.59
N ALA A 104 13.97 -5.49 -10.17
CA ALA A 104 14.96 -5.52 -9.09
C ALA A 104 14.33 -5.99 -7.79
N LEU A 105 13.11 -5.55 -7.50
CA LEU A 105 12.41 -6.01 -6.31
C LEU A 105 12.09 -7.50 -6.40
N VAL A 106 11.69 -7.98 -7.56
CA VAL A 106 11.44 -9.41 -7.75
C VAL A 106 12.71 -10.20 -7.47
N ALA A 107 13.83 -9.74 -7.99
CA ALA A 107 15.10 -10.46 -7.83
C ALA A 107 15.52 -10.52 -6.36
N SER A 108 15.09 -9.54 -5.56
CA SER A 108 15.39 -9.51 -4.14
C SER A 108 14.29 -10.13 -3.29
N GLY A 109 13.37 -10.85 -3.89
CA GLY A 109 12.28 -11.50 -3.15
C GLY A 109 11.25 -10.54 -2.60
N GLY A 110 11.14 -9.36 -3.17
CA GLY A 110 10.16 -8.37 -2.76
C GLY A 110 10.68 -7.35 -1.77
N LEU A 111 11.94 -7.42 -1.39
CA LEU A 111 12.52 -6.47 -0.46
C LEU A 111 13.43 -5.50 -1.22
N ASN A 112 13.41 -4.25 -0.79
CA ASN A 112 14.31 -3.29 -1.40
C ASN A 112 15.73 -3.76 -1.23
N PRO A 113 16.57 -3.66 -2.27
CA PRO A 113 17.95 -4.06 -2.12
C PRO A 113 18.66 -3.17 -1.11
N PRO A 114 19.62 -3.69 -0.40
CA PRO A 114 20.33 -2.86 0.55
C PRO A 114 21.11 -1.76 -0.16
N ARG A 115 21.30 -0.65 0.52
CA ARG A 115 21.97 0.42 -0.05
C ARG A 115 23.34 0.22 0.00
N THR A 116 23.87 -0.37 -0.70
CA THR A 116 25.09 -0.69 -0.56
C THR A 116 26.04 0.13 -0.89
N ASN A 117 25.92 0.73 -1.53
CA ASN A 117 26.85 1.47 -1.94
C ASN A 117 27.57 2.04 -1.02
N LEU A 118 27.52 1.92 -0.31
CA LEU A 118 28.07 2.41 0.61
C LEU A 118 29.27 2.31 0.51
N PRO A 119 29.84 2.44 0.30
CA PRO A 119 31.07 2.27 0.29
C PRO A 119 31.65 2.48 0.65
#